data_6d587b34852b19d33d2ce283cee72700
#
_entry.id   6d587b34852b19d33d2ce283cee72700
#
_cell.length_a   1.000
_cell.length_b   1.000
_cell.length_c   1.000
_cell.angle_alpha   90.00
_cell.angle_beta   90.00
_cell.angle_gamma   90.00
#
_symmetry.space_group_name_H-M   'P 1'
#
loop_
_entity.id
_entity.type
_entity.pdbx_description
1 polymer ?
#
loop_
_entity_poly.entity_id
_entity_poly.type
_entity_poly.pdbx_seq_one_letter_code
_entity_poly.pdbx_strand_id
1 'polypeptide(L)'
;VDIMETSKHSLASYIGDLKQTLYLTHRCTHVSMLNDNTLLIATDKENAEKRISLDKIRRLVIIGHIGNVDSEVLYRLMIKQITVDFMDVWGYPQGQLEASNKDENYYITVQENFYHSSDALDLAKRVIMAKVVNGRELIRRKADLQRTMWDLCYSNIYCAKNVPELLGAEGFASHMYFSLWGDLIKPYGFEWTGRLKHPAPDPVNYMLSFGYTILRNRLASALKANGLNPRIGYFHAQRGTHCALASDLMEQFRPFVETT
;
A
#
# COMPACT_ATOMS: atom_id res chain seq x y z
N VAL A 1 -18.54 -9.75 -8.83
CA VAL A 1 -18.01 -8.51 -8.24
C VAL A 1 -18.89 -8.18 -7.06
N ASP A 2 -18.56 -8.70 -5.88
CA ASP A 2 -19.17 -8.20 -4.65
C ASP A 2 -18.46 -6.89 -4.33
N ILE A 3 -19.11 -5.79 -4.64
CA ILE A 3 -18.82 -4.51 -4.04
C ILE A 3 -19.21 -4.70 -2.58
N MET A 4 -18.25 -4.74 -1.66
CA MET A 4 -18.54 -4.56 -0.25
C MET A 4 -19.26 -3.21 -0.11
N GLU A 5 -20.58 -3.25 0.00
CA GLU A 5 -21.36 -2.15 0.56
C GLU A 5 -21.01 -2.05 2.03
N THR A 6 -20.01 -1.23 2.34
CA THR A 6 -19.80 -0.79 3.72
C THR A 6 -20.99 0.06 4.14
N SER A 7 -21.63 -0.40 5.20
CA SER A 7 -22.80 0.14 5.87
C SER A 7 -22.91 1.68 5.81
N LYS A 8 -24.04 2.13 5.28
CA LYS A 8 -24.52 3.50 5.43
C LYS A 8 -24.78 3.77 6.93
N HIS A 9 -23.94 4.57 7.57
CA HIS A 9 -24.37 5.56 8.56
C HIS A 9 -23.19 6.45 9.02
N SER A 10 -23.36 7.75 8.89
CA SER A 10 -22.78 8.88 9.62
C SER A 10 -21.39 9.45 9.26
N LEU A 11 -20.59 8.87 8.35
CA LEU A 11 -19.37 9.52 7.85
C LEU A 11 -19.52 10.07 6.41
N ALA A 12 -20.61 9.74 5.74
CA ALA A 12 -20.85 10.09 4.33
C ALA A 12 -21.14 11.59 4.08
N SER A 13 -21.49 12.37 5.09
CA SER A 13 -21.76 13.81 4.96
C SER A 13 -20.52 14.71 5.06
N TYR A 14 -19.38 14.15 5.50
CA TYR A 14 -18.11 14.90 5.60
C TYR A 14 -17.07 14.52 4.54
N ILE A 15 -17.33 13.46 3.77
CA ILE A 15 -16.44 12.99 2.71
C ILE A 15 -17.11 13.29 1.39
N GLY A 16 -17.05 14.55 0.96
CA GLY A 16 -17.45 14.94 -0.40
C GLY A 16 -16.70 14.06 -1.41
N ASP A 17 -17.44 13.51 -2.39
CA ASP A 17 -17.00 12.81 -3.61
C ASP A 17 -15.61 12.12 -3.57
N LEU A 18 -15.39 11.20 -2.62
CA LEU A 18 -14.19 10.38 -2.62
C LEU A 18 -14.21 9.46 -3.85
N LYS A 19 -13.39 9.80 -4.83
CA LYS A 19 -13.11 8.93 -5.97
C LYS A 19 -12.62 7.57 -5.47
N GLN A 20 -13.22 6.48 -5.96
CA GLN A 20 -12.95 5.11 -5.53
C GLN A 20 -11.96 4.40 -6.44
N THR A 21 -11.34 3.33 -5.94
CA THR A 21 -10.60 2.40 -6.78
C THR A 21 -11.57 1.40 -7.40
N LEU A 22 -11.55 1.31 -8.74
CA LEU A 22 -12.31 0.33 -9.49
C LEU A 22 -11.42 -0.90 -9.75
N TYR A 23 -11.90 -2.07 -9.35
CA TYR A 23 -11.23 -3.34 -9.60
C TYR A 23 -11.94 -4.10 -10.73
N LEU A 24 -11.19 -4.48 -11.77
CA LEU A 24 -11.62 -5.36 -12.83
C LEU A 24 -10.93 -6.71 -12.70
N THR A 25 -11.70 -7.79 -12.75
CA THR A 25 -11.22 -9.16 -12.61
C THR A 25 -11.58 -9.99 -13.84
N HIS A 26 -11.19 -11.25 -13.88
CA HIS A 26 -11.47 -12.20 -14.96
C HIS A 26 -12.94 -12.31 -15.37
N ARG A 27 -13.88 -11.84 -14.56
CA ARG A 27 -15.33 -11.79 -14.90
C ARG A 27 -15.70 -10.63 -15.83
N CYS A 28 -14.81 -9.70 -16.05
CA CYS A 28 -15.01 -8.59 -16.97
C CYS A 28 -14.72 -9.08 -18.40
N THR A 29 -15.69 -9.02 -19.28
CA THR A 29 -15.57 -9.49 -20.68
C THR A 29 -15.27 -8.36 -21.64
N HIS A 30 -15.75 -7.15 -21.39
CA HIS A 30 -15.51 -5.97 -22.21
C HIS A 30 -15.61 -4.69 -21.41
N VAL A 31 -14.70 -3.75 -21.70
CA VAL A 31 -14.73 -2.39 -21.16
C VAL A 31 -14.71 -1.40 -22.32
N SER A 32 -15.74 -0.59 -22.42
CA SER A 32 -15.91 0.43 -23.46
C SER A 32 -16.35 1.76 -22.86
N MET A 33 -16.36 2.80 -23.69
CA MET A 33 -16.97 4.09 -23.33
C MET A 33 -18.41 4.14 -23.79
N LEU A 34 -19.34 4.47 -22.88
CA LEU A 34 -20.72 4.79 -23.24
C LEU A 34 -20.84 6.23 -23.76
N ASN A 35 -20.06 7.14 -23.18
CA ASN A 35 -19.88 8.53 -23.56
C ASN A 35 -18.54 9.03 -22.99
N ASP A 36 -18.21 10.33 -23.20
CA ASP A 36 -16.94 10.93 -22.80
C ASP A 36 -16.56 10.76 -21.31
N ASN A 37 -17.52 10.45 -20.44
CA ASN A 37 -17.32 10.40 -19.00
C ASN A 37 -17.84 9.13 -18.32
N THR A 38 -18.35 8.16 -19.07
CA THR A 38 -18.99 6.97 -18.49
C THR A 38 -18.43 5.70 -19.12
N LEU A 39 -17.85 4.83 -18.27
CA LEU A 39 -17.46 3.46 -18.63
C LEU A 39 -18.68 2.57 -18.69
N LEU A 40 -18.70 1.69 -19.68
CA LEU A 40 -19.58 0.56 -19.79
C LEU A 40 -18.76 -0.72 -19.59
N ILE A 41 -19.11 -1.51 -18.58
CA ILE A 41 -18.38 -2.74 -18.21
C ILE A 41 -19.34 -3.90 -18.36
N ALA A 42 -19.09 -4.76 -19.34
CA ALA A 42 -19.80 -6.02 -19.53
C ALA A 42 -19.14 -7.13 -18.70
N THR A 43 -19.95 -8.01 -18.13
CA THR A 43 -19.49 -9.15 -17.33
C THR A 43 -20.09 -10.45 -17.82
N ASP A 44 -19.45 -11.59 -17.52
CA ASP A 44 -19.88 -12.94 -17.86
C ASP A 44 -21.14 -13.42 -17.13
N LYS A 45 -21.55 -12.72 -16.06
CA LYS A 45 -22.79 -13.00 -15.35
C LYS A 45 -23.98 -12.31 -16.04
N GLU A 46 -24.87 -13.09 -16.64
CA GLU A 46 -26.20 -12.67 -17.12
C GLU A 46 -26.23 -11.49 -18.10
N ASN A 47 -25.18 -11.27 -18.91
CA ASN A 47 -25.00 -10.08 -19.74
C ASN A 47 -25.21 -8.76 -18.97
N ALA A 48 -24.83 -8.74 -17.70
CA ALA A 48 -24.99 -7.57 -16.87
C ALA A 48 -23.99 -6.48 -17.28
N GLU A 49 -24.52 -5.32 -17.64
CA GLU A 49 -23.73 -4.13 -17.93
C GLU A 49 -23.72 -3.21 -16.71
N LYS A 50 -22.54 -2.74 -16.33
CA LYS A 50 -22.36 -1.70 -15.30
C LYS A 50 -21.90 -0.42 -15.92
N ARG A 51 -22.53 0.69 -15.52
CA ARG A 51 -22.17 2.05 -15.95
C ARG A 51 -21.51 2.78 -14.80
N ILE A 52 -20.30 3.30 -15.00
CA ILE A 52 -19.53 3.96 -13.96
C ILE A 52 -18.97 5.28 -14.51
N SER A 53 -19.27 6.39 -13.85
CA SER A 53 -18.68 7.70 -14.22
C SER A 53 -17.19 7.72 -13.89
N LEU A 54 -16.37 8.24 -14.81
CA LEU A 54 -14.94 8.46 -14.62
C LEU A 54 -14.65 9.41 -13.44
N ASP A 55 -15.56 10.36 -13.18
CA ASP A 55 -15.38 11.30 -12.06
C ASP A 55 -15.42 10.63 -10.69
N LYS A 56 -16.00 9.43 -10.61
CA LYS A 56 -16.04 8.59 -9.39
C LYS A 56 -14.83 7.68 -9.26
N ILE A 57 -13.98 7.62 -10.30
CA ILE A 57 -12.82 6.71 -10.32
C ILE A 57 -11.57 7.53 -10.03
N ARG A 58 -10.81 7.12 -9.03
CA ARG A 58 -9.47 7.63 -8.74
C ARG A 58 -8.40 6.75 -9.39
N ARG A 59 -8.65 5.46 -9.49
CA ARG A 59 -7.70 4.44 -9.93
C ARG A 59 -8.44 3.24 -10.49
N LEU A 60 -7.91 2.66 -11.56
CA LEU A 60 -8.38 1.40 -12.12
C LEU A 60 -7.33 0.31 -11.85
N VAL A 61 -7.74 -0.83 -11.32
CA VAL A 61 -6.87 -1.99 -11.09
C VAL A 61 -7.40 -3.17 -11.88
N ILE A 62 -6.59 -3.69 -12.77
CA ILE A 62 -6.87 -4.87 -13.58
C ILE A 62 -6.11 -6.05 -12.98
N ILE A 63 -6.84 -7.08 -12.53
CA ILE A 63 -6.26 -8.27 -11.89
C ILE A 63 -6.40 -9.46 -12.82
N GLY A 64 -5.24 -9.99 -13.24
CA GLY A 64 -5.16 -11.11 -14.17
C GLY A 64 -5.62 -10.73 -15.57
N HIS A 65 -6.12 -11.72 -16.30
CA HIS A 65 -6.68 -11.51 -17.63
C HIS A 65 -8.15 -11.08 -17.53
N ILE A 66 -8.47 -9.97 -18.17
CA ILE A 66 -9.84 -9.55 -18.45
C ILE A 66 -10.09 -9.67 -19.95
N GLY A 67 -11.35 -9.50 -20.38
CA GLY A 67 -11.69 -9.46 -21.81
C GLY A 67 -11.12 -8.22 -22.52
N ASN A 68 -11.84 -7.75 -23.51
CA ASN A 68 -11.39 -6.62 -24.31
C ASN A 68 -11.51 -5.29 -23.56
N VAL A 69 -10.51 -4.42 -23.75
CA VAL A 69 -10.54 -3.01 -23.29
C VAL A 69 -10.35 -2.14 -24.54
N ASP A 70 -11.32 -1.30 -24.82
CA ASP A 70 -11.22 -0.39 -25.94
C ASP A 70 -10.11 0.65 -25.73
N SER A 71 -9.35 0.98 -26.77
CA SER A 71 -8.28 1.98 -26.68
C SER A 71 -8.76 3.36 -26.23
N GLU A 72 -9.99 3.72 -26.60
CA GLU A 72 -10.63 4.96 -26.15
C GLU A 72 -10.77 5.02 -24.62
N VAL A 73 -11.04 3.88 -23.96
CA VAL A 73 -11.06 3.80 -22.48
C VAL A 73 -9.71 4.20 -21.91
N LEU A 74 -8.63 3.60 -22.41
CA LEU A 74 -7.28 3.90 -21.93
C LEU A 74 -6.92 5.38 -22.17
N TYR A 75 -7.26 5.91 -23.33
CA TYR A 75 -7.04 7.32 -23.68
C TYR A 75 -7.80 8.28 -22.74
N ARG A 76 -9.08 8.00 -22.44
CA ARG A 76 -9.88 8.83 -21.52
C ARG A 76 -9.39 8.75 -20.09
N LEU A 77 -8.96 7.57 -19.64
CA LEU A 77 -8.37 7.39 -18.31
C LEU A 77 -7.09 8.24 -18.17
N MET A 78 -6.22 8.25 -19.19
CA MET A 78 -5.02 9.11 -19.18
C MET A 78 -5.35 10.60 -19.15
N ILE A 79 -6.29 11.08 -19.97
CA ILE A 79 -6.72 12.49 -19.95
C ILE A 79 -7.26 12.89 -18.57
N LYS A 80 -8.01 12.01 -17.92
CA LYS A 80 -8.56 12.24 -16.58
C LYS A 80 -7.54 12.00 -15.45
N GLN A 81 -6.28 11.70 -15.79
CA GLN A 81 -5.21 11.37 -14.83
C GLN A 81 -5.57 10.21 -13.91
N ILE A 82 -6.35 9.26 -14.43
CA ILE A 82 -6.73 8.05 -13.71
C ILE A 82 -5.67 6.98 -14.02
N THR A 83 -4.92 6.57 -13.01
CA THR A 83 -3.92 5.52 -13.14
C THR A 83 -4.57 4.16 -13.35
N VAL A 84 -4.01 3.36 -14.28
CA VAL A 84 -4.38 1.96 -14.51
C VAL A 84 -3.24 1.06 -14.08
N ASP A 85 -3.49 0.21 -13.09
CA ASP A 85 -2.53 -0.80 -12.64
C ASP A 85 -2.90 -2.18 -13.17
N PHE A 86 -1.90 -2.87 -13.68
CA PHE A 86 -2.01 -4.26 -14.10
C PHE A 86 -1.35 -5.15 -13.06
N MET A 87 -2.10 -6.09 -12.52
CA MET A 87 -1.65 -7.05 -11.51
C MET A 87 -1.91 -8.47 -12.00
N ASP A 88 -1.08 -9.42 -11.58
CA ASP A 88 -1.41 -10.82 -11.74
C ASP A 88 -2.49 -11.26 -10.74
N VAL A 89 -2.93 -12.52 -10.85
CA VAL A 89 -3.96 -13.08 -9.96
C VAL A 89 -3.53 -13.19 -8.49
N TRP A 90 -2.24 -13.06 -8.23
CA TRP A 90 -1.64 -13.07 -6.90
C TRP A 90 -1.44 -11.68 -6.31
N GLY A 91 -1.80 -10.62 -7.07
CA GLY A 91 -1.63 -9.22 -6.64
C GLY A 91 -0.24 -8.65 -6.91
N TYR A 92 0.63 -9.34 -7.64
CA TYR A 92 1.93 -8.78 -8.04
C TYR A 92 1.76 -7.82 -9.21
N PRO A 93 2.39 -6.63 -9.16
CA PRO A 93 2.29 -5.65 -10.24
C PRO A 93 3.02 -6.14 -11.49
N GLN A 94 2.34 -6.06 -12.61
CA GLN A 94 2.87 -6.39 -13.93
C GLN A 94 3.22 -5.15 -14.74
N GLY A 95 2.49 -4.06 -14.53
CA GLY A 95 2.71 -2.81 -15.22
C GLY A 95 1.71 -1.74 -14.79
N GLN A 96 1.90 -0.54 -15.35
CA GLN A 96 1.08 0.62 -15.03
C GLN A 96 0.94 1.52 -16.25
N LEU A 97 -0.25 2.07 -16.48
CA LEU A 97 -0.50 3.13 -17.44
C LEU A 97 -0.78 4.41 -16.66
N GLU A 98 0.02 5.45 -16.91
CA GLU A 98 -0.08 6.75 -16.24
C GLU A 98 -0.07 7.88 -17.26
N ALA A 99 -0.74 8.98 -16.93
CA ALA A 99 -0.56 10.23 -17.67
C ALA A 99 0.85 10.80 -17.39
N SER A 100 1.46 11.40 -18.39
CA SER A 100 2.77 12.06 -18.22
C SER A 100 2.65 13.25 -17.26
N ASN A 101 3.52 13.27 -16.25
CA ASN A 101 3.63 14.40 -15.33
C ASN A 101 4.75 15.34 -15.82
N LYS A 102 4.44 16.60 -16.10
CA LYS A 102 5.41 17.56 -16.63
C LYS A 102 6.52 17.92 -15.64
N ASP A 103 6.26 17.77 -14.35
CA ASP A 103 7.18 18.15 -13.27
C ASP A 103 7.95 16.94 -12.69
N GLU A 104 7.83 15.75 -13.29
CA GLU A 104 8.42 14.53 -12.77
C GLU A 104 9.94 14.65 -12.56
N ASN A 105 10.66 15.19 -13.54
CA ASN A 105 12.12 15.37 -13.45
C ASN A 105 12.53 16.31 -12.32
N TYR A 106 11.77 17.37 -12.07
CA TYR A 106 12.04 18.28 -10.97
C TYR A 106 11.93 17.59 -9.62
N TYR A 107 10.83 16.90 -9.38
CA TYR A 107 10.62 16.18 -8.10
C TYR A 107 11.61 15.04 -7.89
N ILE A 108 11.99 14.31 -8.94
CA ILE A 108 13.03 13.26 -8.86
C ILE A 108 14.37 13.89 -8.47
N THR A 109 14.77 15.00 -9.09
CA THR A 109 16.02 15.70 -8.75
C THR A 109 16.03 16.19 -7.30
N VAL A 110 14.92 16.75 -6.82
CA VAL A 110 14.78 17.17 -5.41
C VAL A 110 14.91 15.97 -4.48
N GLN A 111 14.28 14.86 -4.84
CA GLN A 111 14.30 13.61 -4.07
C GLN A 111 15.71 13.01 -3.99
N GLU A 112 16.49 13.02 -5.09
CA GLU A 112 17.86 12.56 -5.13
C GLU A 112 18.79 13.45 -4.28
N ASN A 113 18.64 14.78 -4.39
CA ASN A 113 19.40 15.71 -3.55
C ASN A 113 19.09 15.51 -2.06
N PHE A 114 17.82 15.28 -1.72
CA PHE A 114 17.43 14.97 -0.35
C PHE A 114 18.02 13.64 0.15
N TYR A 115 18.10 12.63 -0.72
CA TYR A 115 18.72 11.34 -0.37
C TYR A 115 20.16 11.49 0.12
N HIS A 116 20.92 12.43 -0.43
CA HIS A 116 22.30 12.71 -0.05
C HIS A 116 22.44 13.73 1.10
N SER A 117 21.33 14.21 1.64
CA SER A 117 21.34 15.17 2.75
C SER A 117 21.41 14.48 4.12
N SER A 118 21.79 15.23 5.15
CA SER A 118 21.72 14.78 6.54
C SER A 118 20.30 14.48 7.01
N ASP A 119 19.30 15.12 6.39
CA ASP A 119 17.89 15.04 6.79
C ASP A 119 17.23 13.72 6.35
N ALA A 120 17.83 12.99 5.40
CA ALA A 120 17.35 11.71 4.93
C ALA A 120 17.26 10.67 6.07
N LEU A 121 18.27 10.62 6.93
CA LEU A 121 18.27 9.73 8.10
C LEU A 121 17.17 10.14 9.11
N ASP A 122 16.97 11.43 9.31
CA ASP A 122 15.94 11.93 10.24
C ASP A 122 14.54 11.62 9.73
N LEU A 123 14.30 11.69 8.42
CA LEU A 123 13.05 11.25 7.81
C LEU A 123 12.84 9.74 8.04
N ALA A 124 13.86 8.93 7.78
CA ALA A 124 13.81 7.48 8.03
C ALA A 124 13.48 7.16 9.50
N LYS A 125 14.11 7.85 10.46
CA LYS A 125 13.82 7.70 11.89
C LYS A 125 12.36 8.02 12.21
N ARG A 126 11.81 9.10 11.66
CA ARG A 126 10.41 9.49 11.87
C ARG A 126 9.44 8.42 11.36
N VAL A 127 9.71 7.85 10.19
CA VAL A 127 8.90 6.77 9.61
C VAL A 127 8.93 5.52 10.50
N ILE A 128 10.13 5.11 10.96
CA ILE A 128 10.27 3.94 11.82
C ILE A 128 9.69 4.20 13.21
N MET A 129 9.85 5.40 13.74
CA MET A 129 9.20 5.80 15.00
C MET A 129 7.67 5.69 14.89
N ALA A 130 7.09 6.21 13.81
CA ALA A 130 5.64 6.11 13.56
C ALA A 130 5.16 4.65 13.48
N LYS A 131 5.93 3.76 12.82
CA LYS A 131 5.66 2.31 12.82
C LYS A 131 5.56 1.75 14.25
N VAL A 132 6.59 2.04 15.06
CA VAL A 132 6.69 1.48 16.42
C VAL A 132 5.59 2.04 17.32
N VAL A 133 5.28 3.33 17.22
CA VAL A 133 4.17 3.97 17.97
C VAL A 133 2.83 3.35 17.58
N ASN A 134 2.55 3.23 16.28
CA ASN A 134 1.29 2.65 15.78
C ASN A 134 1.16 1.17 16.17
N GLY A 135 2.25 0.41 16.06
CA GLY A 135 2.27 -1.00 16.49
C GLY A 135 2.05 -1.15 17.99
N ARG A 136 2.72 -0.31 18.82
CA ARG A 136 2.50 -0.32 20.27
C ARG A 136 1.05 0.00 20.63
N GLU A 137 0.43 0.96 19.96
CA GLU A 137 -0.96 1.31 20.23
C GLU A 137 -1.92 0.16 19.92
N LEU A 138 -1.67 -0.61 18.86
CA LEU A 138 -2.47 -1.79 18.52
C LEU A 138 -2.46 -2.85 19.65
N ILE A 139 -1.32 -3.04 20.30
CA ILE A 139 -1.15 -4.02 21.39
C ILE A 139 -1.08 -3.35 22.79
N ARG A 140 -1.60 -2.14 22.92
CA ARG A 140 -1.44 -1.25 24.09
C ARG A 140 -1.58 -1.95 25.43
N ARG A 141 -2.64 -2.75 25.63
CA ARG A 141 -2.87 -3.45 26.91
C ARG A 141 -1.74 -4.36 27.35
N LYS A 142 -1.01 -4.97 26.37
CA LYS A 142 0.15 -5.83 26.63
C LYS A 142 1.45 -5.05 26.65
N ALA A 143 1.55 -4.02 25.80
CA ALA A 143 2.71 -3.15 25.74
C ALA A 143 2.95 -2.38 27.03
N ASP A 144 1.89 -1.98 27.74
CA ASP A 144 2.01 -1.24 28.99
C ASP A 144 2.70 -2.07 30.11
N LEU A 145 2.60 -3.39 30.07
CA LEU A 145 3.32 -4.30 30.98
C LEU A 145 4.83 -4.36 30.69
N GLN A 146 5.28 -3.87 29.53
CA GLN A 146 6.67 -3.90 29.06
C GLN A 146 7.18 -2.48 28.73
N ARG A 147 6.74 -1.47 29.47
CA ARG A 147 7.01 -0.05 29.19
C ARG A 147 8.51 0.24 28.99
N THR A 148 9.36 -0.26 29.85
CA THR A 148 10.82 -0.06 29.78
C THR A 148 11.41 -0.56 28.46
N MET A 149 10.89 -1.68 27.90
CA MET A 149 11.36 -2.22 26.63
C MET A 149 10.94 -1.33 25.45
N TRP A 150 9.76 -0.73 25.51
CA TRP A 150 9.31 0.25 24.49
C TRP A 150 10.10 1.54 24.57
N ASP A 151 10.43 2.03 25.78
CA ASP A 151 11.30 3.19 25.95
C ASP A 151 12.70 2.93 25.35
N LEU A 152 13.20 1.69 25.48
CA LEU A 152 14.46 1.27 24.84
C LEU A 152 14.33 1.25 23.30
N CYS A 153 13.20 0.76 22.75
CA CYS A 153 12.95 0.81 21.30
C CYS A 153 13.00 2.24 20.78
N TYR A 154 12.34 3.18 21.45
CA TYR A 154 12.35 4.59 21.06
C TYR A 154 13.74 5.20 21.15
N SER A 155 14.47 4.93 22.24
CA SER A 155 15.82 5.40 22.43
C SER A 155 16.77 4.90 21.34
N ASN A 156 16.71 3.60 21.00
CA ASN A 156 17.54 3.01 19.95
C ASN A 156 17.29 3.66 18.57
N ILE A 157 16.02 3.92 18.23
CA ILE A 157 15.66 4.60 16.98
C ILE A 157 16.18 6.05 16.99
N TYR A 158 15.95 6.77 18.06
CA TYR A 158 16.38 8.16 18.18
C TYR A 158 17.91 8.30 18.09
N CYS A 159 18.66 7.44 18.77
CA CYS A 159 20.11 7.49 18.86
C CYS A 159 20.85 6.92 17.64
N ALA A 160 20.15 6.25 16.71
CA ALA A 160 20.76 5.68 15.51
C ALA A 160 21.49 6.76 14.69
N LYS A 161 22.76 6.51 14.34
CA LYS A 161 23.64 7.47 13.64
C LYS A 161 23.68 7.22 12.13
N ASN A 162 23.20 6.08 11.68
CA ASN A 162 23.20 5.65 10.29
C ASN A 162 22.08 4.65 10.02
N VAL A 163 21.83 4.34 8.75
CA VAL A 163 20.78 3.40 8.34
C VAL A 163 21.00 1.98 8.89
N PRO A 164 22.22 1.39 8.92
CA PRO A 164 22.45 0.09 9.55
C PRO A 164 22.05 0.03 11.03
N GLU A 165 22.36 1.06 11.82
CA GLU A 165 21.93 1.13 13.22
C GLU A 165 20.41 1.25 13.34
N LEU A 166 19.78 2.06 12.47
CA LEU A 166 18.32 2.20 12.43
C LEU A 166 17.62 0.89 12.03
N LEU A 167 18.20 0.11 11.08
CA LEU A 167 17.74 -1.22 10.73
C LEU A 167 17.79 -2.19 11.92
N GLY A 168 18.87 -2.13 12.71
CA GLY A 168 18.98 -2.93 13.93
C GLY A 168 17.92 -2.56 14.97
N ALA A 169 17.71 -1.24 15.17
CA ALA A 169 16.67 -0.72 16.09
C ALA A 169 15.25 -1.12 15.64
N GLU A 170 14.96 -1.04 14.34
CA GLU A 170 13.69 -1.47 13.75
C GLU A 170 13.47 -2.97 13.93
N GLY A 171 14.50 -3.78 13.65
CA GLY A 171 14.44 -5.23 13.81
C GLY A 171 14.15 -5.65 15.25
N PHE A 172 14.81 -5.00 16.23
CA PHE A 172 14.55 -5.21 17.65
C PHE A 172 13.10 -4.86 18.04
N ALA A 173 12.62 -3.67 17.63
CA ALA A 173 11.24 -3.24 17.91
C ALA A 173 10.21 -4.15 17.24
N SER A 174 10.46 -4.60 16.01
CA SER A 174 9.59 -5.54 15.29
C SER A 174 9.55 -6.90 15.98
N HIS A 175 10.67 -7.42 16.46
CA HIS A 175 10.71 -8.67 17.21
C HIS A 175 9.87 -8.57 18.50
N MET A 176 10.05 -7.51 19.26
CA MET A 176 9.26 -7.19 20.44
C MET A 176 7.75 -7.15 20.12
N TYR A 177 7.39 -6.41 19.09
CA TYR A 177 6.00 -6.28 18.67
C TYR A 177 5.38 -7.62 18.33
N PHE A 178 5.99 -8.39 17.44
CA PHE A 178 5.44 -9.67 16.99
C PHE A 178 5.44 -10.76 18.06
N SER A 179 6.32 -10.67 19.08
CA SER A 179 6.25 -11.58 20.23
C SER A 179 4.97 -11.41 21.05
N LEU A 180 4.42 -10.18 21.10
CA LEU A 180 3.19 -9.87 21.82
C LEU A 180 1.94 -9.97 20.92
N TRP A 181 2.09 -9.70 19.64
CA TRP A 181 1.00 -9.67 18.67
C TRP A 181 0.34 -11.05 18.49
N GLY A 182 1.11 -12.12 18.56
CA GLY A 182 0.60 -13.48 18.42
C GLY A 182 -0.55 -13.82 19.39
N ASP A 183 -0.56 -13.21 20.56
CA ASP A 183 -1.63 -13.40 21.52
C ASP A 183 -2.97 -12.77 21.10
N LEU A 184 -2.97 -11.82 20.16
CA LEU A 184 -4.19 -11.22 19.63
C LEU A 184 -4.96 -12.19 18.74
N ILE A 185 -4.24 -13.07 18.02
CA ILE A 185 -4.84 -13.99 17.04
C ILE A 185 -5.16 -15.36 17.61
N LYS A 186 -4.59 -15.74 18.76
CA LYS A 186 -4.89 -17.02 19.46
C LYS A 186 -6.40 -17.27 19.68
N PRO A 187 -7.21 -16.26 20.11
CA PRO A 187 -8.63 -16.47 20.32
C PRO A 187 -9.40 -16.87 19.04
N TYR A 188 -8.83 -16.62 17.87
CA TYR A 188 -9.41 -16.98 16.57
C TYR A 188 -8.93 -18.32 16.04
N GLY A 189 -8.19 -19.09 16.85
CA GLY A 189 -7.72 -20.44 16.49
C GLY A 189 -6.47 -20.46 15.60
N PHE A 190 -5.76 -19.34 15.45
CA PHE A 190 -4.52 -19.30 14.70
C PHE A 190 -3.30 -19.61 15.58
N GLU A 191 -2.41 -20.46 15.05
CA GLU A 191 -1.09 -20.65 15.63
C GLU A 191 -0.13 -19.57 15.15
N TRP A 192 0.74 -19.09 16.05
CA TRP A 192 1.71 -18.06 15.75
C TRP A 192 3.08 -18.43 16.33
N THR A 193 4.05 -18.60 15.44
CA THR A 193 5.45 -18.89 15.80
C THR A 193 6.40 -17.73 15.56
N GLY A 194 5.87 -16.60 15.05
CA GLY A 194 6.63 -15.41 14.71
C GLY A 194 6.42 -14.95 13.27
N ARG A 195 6.93 -13.76 12.94
CA ARG A 195 6.84 -13.22 11.60
C ARG A 195 7.91 -13.80 10.68
N LEU A 196 7.51 -14.69 9.78
CA LEU A 196 8.36 -15.30 8.76
C LEU A 196 7.87 -14.89 7.34
N LYS A 197 8.80 -14.53 6.47
CA LYS A 197 8.43 -13.95 5.15
C LYS A 197 8.55 -14.94 4.00
N HIS A 198 9.59 -15.75 3.97
CA HIS A 198 9.93 -16.59 2.81
C HIS A 198 10.54 -17.93 3.26
N PRO A 199 9.88 -19.03 2.94
CA PRO A 199 8.47 -19.14 2.59
C PRO A 199 7.58 -18.77 3.78
N ALA A 200 6.36 -18.27 3.54
CA ALA A 200 5.38 -18.05 4.60
C ALA A 200 4.91 -19.41 5.12
N PRO A 201 5.14 -19.75 6.40
CA PRO A 201 4.92 -21.12 6.91
C PRO A 201 3.45 -21.41 7.24
N ASP A 202 2.64 -20.38 7.38
CA ASP A 202 1.26 -20.45 7.88
C ASP A 202 0.35 -19.41 7.18
N PRO A 203 -0.97 -19.58 7.24
CA PRO A 203 -1.92 -18.70 6.61
C PRO A 203 -1.82 -17.24 7.06
N VAL A 204 -1.48 -17.00 8.34
CA VAL A 204 -1.37 -15.62 8.89
C VAL A 204 -0.18 -14.91 8.29
N ASN A 205 0.99 -15.55 8.25
CA ASN A 205 2.17 -15.00 7.59
C ASN A 205 1.94 -14.76 6.10
N TYR A 206 1.14 -15.62 5.43
CA TYR A 206 0.76 -15.43 4.05
C TYR A 206 -0.15 -14.20 3.87
N MET A 207 -1.21 -14.08 4.68
CA MET A 207 -2.14 -12.94 4.66
C MET A 207 -1.42 -11.61 4.92
N LEU A 208 -0.53 -11.55 5.91
CA LEU A 208 0.29 -10.38 6.18
C LEU A 208 1.18 -10.02 4.99
N SER A 209 1.83 -11.01 4.37
CA SER A 209 2.69 -10.78 3.20
C SER A 209 1.89 -10.26 2.00
N PHE A 210 0.70 -10.80 1.79
CA PHE A 210 -0.23 -10.38 0.74
C PHE A 210 -0.72 -8.94 0.99
N GLY A 211 -1.21 -8.64 2.20
CA GLY A 211 -1.66 -7.31 2.59
C GLY A 211 -0.57 -6.24 2.46
N TYR A 212 0.66 -6.55 2.88
CA TYR A 212 1.79 -5.65 2.69
C TYR A 212 2.16 -5.44 1.22
N THR A 213 2.00 -6.46 0.39
CA THR A 213 2.24 -6.33 -1.06
C THR A 213 1.22 -5.38 -1.70
N ILE A 214 -0.06 -5.52 -1.37
CA ILE A 214 -1.12 -4.60 -1.83
C ILE A 214 -0.83 -3.17 -1.38
N LEU A 215 -0.52 -2.98 -0.09
CA LEU A 215 -0.24 -1.66 0.48
C LEU A 215 0.97 -1.00 -0.19
N ARG A 216 2.09 -1.74 -0.34
CA ARG A 216 3.30 -1.24 -1.02
C ARG A 216 3.02 -0.83 -2.46
N ASN A 217 2.29 -1.64 -3.21
CA ASN A 217 1.95 -1.34 -4.60
C ASN A 217 1.08 -0.07 -4.69
N ARG A 218 0.15 0.08 -3.76
CA ARG A 218 -0.70 1.27 -3.68
C ARG A 218 0.10 2.54 -3.37
N LEU A 219 1.07 2.45 -2.46
CA LEU A 219 1.99 3.54 -2.15
C LEU A 219 2.91 3.86 -3.33
N ALA A 220 3.44 2.85 -4.02
CA ALA A 220 4.27 3.06 -5.20
C ALA A 220 3.52 3.83 -6.30
N SER A 221 2.26 3.47 -6.56
CA SER A 221 1.43 4.19 -7.51
C SER A 221 1.13 5.63 -7.05
N ALA A 222 0.83 5.82 -5.76
CA ALA A 222 0.60 7.16 -5.21
C ALA A 222 1.83 8.06 -5.33
N LEU A 223 3.03 7.52 -5.07
CA LEU A 223 4.30 8.24 -5.24
C LEU A 223 4.50 8.69 -6.67
N LYS A 224 4.34 7.79 -7.63
CA LYS A 224 4.46 8.12 -9.06
C LYS A 224 3.46 9.18 -9.49
N ALA A 225 2.19 9.03 -9.11
CA ALA A 225 1.15 10.01 -9.42
C ALA A 225 1.46 11.42 -8.90
N ASN A 226 2.35 11.54 -7.90
CA ASN A 226 2.85 12.81 -7.38
C ASN A 226 4.26 13.16 -7.90
N GLY A 227 4.74 12.52 -8.96
CA GLY A 227 6.02 12.81 -9.61
C GLY A 227 7.25 12.30 -8.86
N LEU A 228 7.07 11.46 -7.83
CA LEU A 228 8.17 10.92 -7.05
C LEU A 228 8.60 9.53 -7.58
N ASN A 229 9.90 9.26 -7.56
CA ASN A 229 10.43 7.95 -7.87
C ASN A 229 10.26 7.00 -6.67
N PRO A 230 9.42 5.96 -6.75
CA PRO A 230 9.18 5.05 -5.65
C PRO A 230 10.39 4.17 -5.29
N ARG A 231 11.45 4.17 -6.11
CA ARG A 231 12.65 3.36 -5.88
C ARG A 231 13.69 4.06 -5.01
N ILE A 232 13.68 5.40 -4.90
CA ILE A 232 14.62 6.19 -4.11
C ILE A 232 14.13 6.22 -2.66
N GLY A 233 14.50 5.21 -1.88
CA GLY A 233 14.16 5.10 -0.45
C GLY A 233 15.27 5.68 0.43
N TYR A 234 14.92 6.01 1.66
CA TYR A 234 15.83 6.61 2.65
C TYR A 234 16.21 5.64 3.78
N PHE A 235 15.43 4.57 3.91
CA PHE A 235 15.64 3.51 4.89
C PHE A 235 15.95 2.16 4.23
N HIS A 236 15.13 1.72 3.26
CA HIS A 236 15.40 0.52 2.51
C HIS A 236 16.34 0.80 1.32
N ALA A 237 17.33 -0.08 1.15
CA ALA A 237 18.24 0.03 0.02
C ALA A 237 17.53 -0.21 -1.32
N GLN A 238 17.89 0.59 -2.31
CA GLN A 238 17.47 0.39 -3.69
C GLN A 238 18.09 -0.91 -4.24
N ARG A 239 17.27 -1.86 -4.68
CA ARG A 239 17.72 -3.14 -5.25
C ARG A 239 16.83 -3.51 -6.44
N GLY A 240 17.42 -3.52 -7.63
CA GLY A 240 16.71 -3.90 -8.86
C GLY A 240 15.41 -3.09 -9.06
N THR A 241 14.29 -3.77 -9.17
CA THR A 241 12.96 -3.17 -9.37
C THR A 241 12.24 -2.83 -8.06
N HIS A 242 12.89 -3.03 -6.91
CA HIS A 242 12.26 -2.81 -5.60
C HIS A 242 11.90 -1.34 -5.37
N CYS A 243 10.64 -1.08 -5.00
CA CYS A 243 10.15 0.25 -4.66
C CYS A 243 10.52 0.60 -3.20
N ALA A 244 11.77 1.03 -2.99
CA ALA A 244 12.32 1.26 -1.66
C ALA A 244 11.57 2.35 -0.88
N LEU A 245 11.24 3.50 -1.51
CA LEU A 245 10.47 4.56 -0.87
C LEU A 245 9.04 4.13 -0.51
N ALA A 246 8.41 3.34 -1.40
CA ALA A 246 7.10 2.78 -1.08
C ALA A 246 7.17 1.83 0.11
N SER A 247 8.26 1.07 0.26
CA SER A 247 8.51 0.22 1.43
C SER A 247 8.78 1.04 2.68
N ASP A 248 9.53 2.15 2.57
CA ASP A 248 9.77 3.07 3.69
C ASP A 248 8.44 3.62 4.21
N LEU A 249 7.64 4.22 3.32
CA LEU A 249 6.35 4.79 3.71
C LEU A 249 5.37 3.74 4.23
N MET A 250 5.45 2.52 3.74
CA MET A 250 4.60 1.42 4.19
C MET A 250 4.79 1.11 5.67
N GLU A 251 5.99 1.31 6.22
CA GLU A 251 6.31 0.90 7.59
C GLU A 251 5.32 1.47 8.61
N GLN A 252 4.97 2.74 8.51
CA GLN A 252 4.02 3.39 9.42
C GLN A 252 2.57 2.85 9.29
N PHE A 253 2.22 2.26 8.14
CA PHE A 253 0.88 1.74 7.87
C PHE A 253 0.76 0.23 8.08
N ARG A 254 1.84 -0.49 8.35
CA ARG A 254 1.79 -1.95 8.60
C ARG A 254 0.79 -2.34 9.69
N PRO A 255 0.71 -1.64 10.84
CA PRO A 255 -0.25 -1.99 11.88
C PRO A 255 -1.71 -1.99 11.43
N PHE A 256 -2.06 -1.18 10.41
CA PHE A 256 -3.43 -1.20 9.85
C PHE A 256 -3.73 -2.49 9.08
N VAL A 257 -2.74 -3.06 8.39
CA VAL A 257 -2.89 -4.37 7.73
C VAL A 257 -3.00 -5.50 8.75
N GLU A 258 -2.40 -5.33 9.91
CA GLU A 258 -2.34 -6.32 10.98
C GLU A 258 -3.61 -6.35 11.84
N THR A 259 -4.54 -5.41 11.62
CA THR A 259 -5.86 -5.33 12.29
C THR A 259 -7.01 -5.87 11.46
N THR A 260 -6.79 -6.10 10.17
CA THR A 260 -7.81 -6.62 9.22
C THR A 260 -7.82 -8.12 9.18
#